data_1d367735fccb9c74545ac579ea832ced
#
_entry.id   1d367735fccb9c74545ac579ea832ced
#
_cell.length_a   1.000
_cell.length_b   1.000
_cell.length_c   1.000
_cell.angle_alpha   90.00
_cell.angle_beta   90.00
_cell.angle_gamma   90.00
#
_symmetry.space_group_name_H-M   'P 1'
#
loop_
_entity.id
_entity.type
_entity.pdbx_description
1 polymer ?
#
loop_
_entity_poly.entity_id
_entity_poly.type
_entity_poly.pdbx_seq_one_letter_code
_entity_poly.pdbx_strand_id
1 'polypeptide(L)'
;MSSFPYRKAHFIGIAGVGMSATALLLRDSGVAVTGSDEAIYPPISEVLAAERLDCCVPYNTANIPVDSDLIVIGKNARLVPQTNEEVAEAFARAQGQGAVRPAILSFAEVLGLLSKDRTPVVMAGSFGKTTSVSLLSHCLLEAGLDPSFMIGAAPLSPPKAWHVGQGDLFLLEGDEYPSSNTDDRSKFLHYAPAHLILTPLAHDHVNVFPTVDSYLAPFHQLMDLTAPEGLVLAALSGELSSRFLEGVKRPVTTFGVDQGEWQARDIRLGERSSFTLTHQGAPVVEVETGQLGLHNIENMVGVGAFVLTRGLVSAVDYARAMGSFLGIRRRLDRKSLRTSVPIYEGFGSSYDKARSAIAAMKLHFPGRRLVAVFEPHTFSWRNRATLHWYDDAFAGCDEVLVYEPASQGAGTHDQVTQDDIVDRIRAAGQRATPVTTCAEGVAALESGLHGDEAVILLSSGPLGGLIEAVPEMCERRWPL
;
A
#
# COMPACT_ATOMS: atom_id res chain seq x y z
N MET A 1 19.63 -17.49 14.33
CA MET A 1 18.19 -17.65 14.07
C MET A 1 17.45 -17.16 15.28
N SER A 2 16.49 -16.27 15.11
CA SER A 2 15.67 -15.67 16.16
C SER A 2 15.04 -16.77 17.03
N SER A 3 15.00 -16.54 18.33
CA SER A 3 14.33 -17.39 19.31
C SER A 3 12.79 -17.20 19.24
N PHE A 4 12.20 -17.23 18.03
CA PHE A 4 10.75 -17.15 17.92
C PHE A 4 10.11 -18.25 18.76
N PRO A 5 9.23 -17.93 19.70
CA PRO A 5 8.86 -18.86 20.78
C PRO A 5 7.90 -19.98 20.33
N TYR A 6 7.33 -19.89 19.13
CA TYR A 6 6.34 -20.84 18.63
C TYR A 6 6.87 -21.63 17.43
N ARG A 7 6.37 -22.86 17.25
CA ARG A 7 6.81 -23.77 16.19
C ARG A 7 5.76 -24.04 15.12
N LYS A 8 4.49 -23.92 15.49
CA LYS A 8 3.36 -24.21 14.58
C LYS A 8 2.25 -23.20 14.74
N ALA A 9 2.05 -22.39 13.71
CA ALA A 9 1.07 -21.32 13.68
C ALA A 9 -0.12 -21.66 12.75
N HIS A 10 -1.32 -21.26 13.14
CA HIS A 10 -2.50 -21.29 12.30
C HIS A 10 -3.07 -19.88 12.17
N PHE A 11 -3.31 -19.43 10.93
CA PHE A 11 -3.79 -18.08 10.62
C PHE A 11 -5.28 -18.11 10.24
N ILE A 12 -6.14 -17.49 11.05
CA ILE A 12 -7.59 -17.35 10.76
C ILE A 12 -7.80 -15.99 10.10
N GLY A 13 -8.33 -15.97 8.86
CA GLY A 13 -8.43 -14.79 8.02
C GLY A 13 -7.17 -14.53 7.19
N ILE A 14 -6.56 -15.60 6.66
CA ILE A 14 -5.25 -15.57 5.98
C ILE A 14 -5.28 -14.81 4.66
N ALA A 15 -6.43 -14.63 4.01
CA ALA A 15 -6.56 -13.94 2.73
C ALA A 15 -6.35 -12.40 2.81
N GLY A 16 -6.22 -11.84 4.02
CA GLY A 16 -5.81 -10.44 4.18
C GLY A 16 -4.37 -10.22 3.74
N VAL A 17 -4.07 -9.10 3.05
CA VAL A 17 -2.73 -8.80 2.52
C VAL A 17 -1.65 -8.83 3.62
N GLY A 18 -1.88 -8.18 4.75
CA GLY A 18 -0.95 -8.20 5.89
C GLY A 18 -0.86 -9.58 6.55
N MET A 19 -1.98 -10.31 6.63
CA MET A 19 -2.03 -11.66 7.20
C MET A 19 -1.23 -12.65 6.36
N SER A 20 -1.46 -12.69 5.04
CA SER A 20 -0.74 -13.59 4.12
C SER A 20 0.76 -13.29 4.07
N ALA A 21 1.14 -12.01 3.99
CA ALA A 21 2.55 -11.63 4.01
C ALA A 21 3.24 -12.02 5.34
N THR A 22 2.57 -11.82 6.48
CA THR A 22 3.09 -12.22 7.80
C THR A 22 3.17 -13.75 7.94
N ALA A 23 2.18 -14.49 7.43
CA ALA A 23 2.18 -15.96 7.43
C ALA A 23 3.37 -16.51 6.63
N LEU A 24 3.63 -15.95 5.46
CA LEU A 24 4.75 -16.35 4.60
C LEU A 24 6.11 -15.95 5.21
N LEU A 25 6.21 -14.77 5.80
CA LEU A 25 7.39 -14.32 6.52
C LEU A 25 7.70 -15.25 7.70
N LEU A 26 6.67 -15.65 8.47
CA LEU A 26 6.80 -16.56 9.61
C LEU A 26 7.23 -17.96 9.17
N ARG A 27 6.62 -18.48 8.07
CA ARG A 27 7.03 -19.76 7.46
C ARG A 27 8.50 -19.72 7.03
N ASP A 28 8.91 -18.67 6.34
CA ASP A 28 10.29 -18.53 5.85
C ASP A 28 11.29 -18.31 7.01
N SER A 29 10.80 -17.93 8.19
CA SER A 29 11.56 -17.90 9.45
C SER A 29 11.69 -19.29 10.13
N GLY A 30 11.09 -20.35 9.55
CA GLY A 30 11.22 -21.72 10.02
C GLY A 30 10.06 -22.22 10.88
N VAL A 31 8.94 -21.53 10.96
CA VAL A 31 7.71 -21.95 11.65
C VAL A 31 6.82 -22.71 10.68
N ALA A 32 6.22 -23.83 11.10
CA ALA A 32 5.17 -24.49 10.32
C ALA A 32 3.90 -23.64 10.32
N VAL A 33 3.39 -23.29 9.14
CA VAL A 33 2.24 -22.38 9.02
C VAL A 33 1.15 -23.03 8.20
N THR A 34 -0.09 -22.92 8.71
CA THR A 34 -1.33 -23.23 8.01
C THR A 34 -2.29 -22.05 8.14
N GLY A 35 -3.37 -22.03 7.39
CA GLY A 35 -4.38 -20.97 7.55
C GLY A 35 -5.74 -21.29 6.97
N SER A 36 -6.70 -20.44 7.27
CA SER A 36 -8.09 -20.54 6.82
C SER A 36 -8.66 -19.17 6.45
N ASP A 37 -9.65 -19.17 5.59
CA ASP A 37 -10.49 -18.01 5.30
C ASP A 37 -11.88 -18.44 4.86
N GLU A 38 -12.83 -17.50 4.78
CA GLU A 38 -14.16 -17.73 4.20
C GLU A 38 -14.05 -18.09 2.71
N ALA A 39 -13.22 -17.32 1.99
CA ALA A 39 -12.89 -17.51 0.59
C ALA A 39 -11.58 -16.78 0.26
N ILE A 40 -10.80 -17.32 -0.67
CA ILE A 40 -9.52 -16.74 -1.06
C ILE A 40 -9.57 -16.39 -2.56
N TYR A 41 -9.40 -15.12 -2.88
CA TYR A 41 -9.48 -14.59 -4.24
C TYR A 41 -8.14 -14.05 -4.74
N PRO A 42 -7.93 -13.94 -6.07
CA PRO A 42 -6.79 -13.23 -6.62
C PRO A 42 -6.71 -11.76 -6.14
N PRO A 43 -5.49 -11.24 -5.93
CA PRO A 43 -4.18 -11.86 -6.20
C PRO A 43 -3.66 -12.76 -5.07
N ILE A 44 -4.29 -12.77 -3.89
CA ILE A 44 -3.77 -13.50 -2.72
C ILE A 44 -3.83 -15.02 -2.93
N SER A 45 -4.89 -15.54 -3.57
CA SER A 45 -4.99 -16.97 -3.90
C SER A 45 -3.81 -17.45 -4.76
N GLU A 46 -3.37 -16.63 -5.72
CA GLU A 46 -2.23 -16.92 -6.58
C GLU A 46 -0.91 -16.94 -5.80
N VAL A 47 -0.72 -15.96 -4.92
CA VAL A 47 0.46 -15.87 -4.06
C VAL A 47 0.57 -17.08 -3.13
N LEU A 48 -0.50 -17.42 -2.42
CA LEU A 48 -0.52 -18.54 -1.49
C LEU A 48 -0.31 -19.88 -2.21
N ALA A 49 -0.91 -20.06 -3.38
CA ALA A 49 -0.72 -21.25 -4.22
C ALA A 49 0.72 -21.35 -4.76
N ALA A 50 1.30 -20.26 -5.28
CA ALA A 50 2.68 -20.22 -5.76
C ALA A 50 3.68 -20.53 -4.65
N GLU A 51 3.42 -20.06 -3.44
CA GLU A 51 4.23 -20.31 -2.24
C GLU A 51 3.89 -21.63 -1.55
N ARG A 52 2.92 -22.40 -2.06
CA ARG A 52 2.50 -23.71 -1.52
C ARG A 52 2.14 -23.65 -0.04
N LEU A 53 1.45 -22.62 0.40
CA LEU A 53 0.96 -22.50 1.76
C LEU A 53 -0.40 -23.22 1.89
N ASP A 54 -0.49 -24.15 2.84
CA ASP A 54 -1.73 -24.91 3.09
C ASP A 54 -2.81 -24.01 3.66
N CYS A 55 -3.91 -23.81 2.90
CA CYS A 55 -5.04 -22.98 3.29
C CYS A 55 -6.35 -23.73 3.12
N CYS A 56 -7.23 -23.60 4.12
CA CYS A 56 -8.55 -24.21 4.14
C CYS A 56 -9.63 -23.16 3.86
N VAL A 57 -10.68 -23.54 3.14
CA VAL A 57 -11.92 -22.78 2.95
C VAL A 57 -13.11 -23.73 2.97
N PRO A 58 -14.26 -23.35 3.57
CA PRO A 58 -14.48 -22.21 4.45
C PRO A 58 -13.88 -22.41 5.84
N TYR A 59 -14.14 -21.48 6.77
CA TYR A 59 -13.81 -21.64 8.19
C TYR A 59 -14.45 -22.90 8.78
N ASN A 60 -13.67 -23.66 9.56
CA ASN A 60 -14.14 -24.85 10.27
C ASN A 60 -13.21 -25.15 11.46
N THR A 61 -13.76 -25.60 12.57
CA THR A 61 -12.99 -25.96 13.78
C THR A 61 -11.90 -27.00 13.52
N ALA A 62 -12.10 -27.91 12.54
CA ALA A 62 -11.15 -28.92 12.12
C ALA A 62 -9.92 -28.35 11.36
N ASN A 63 -10.00 -27.11 10.88
CA ASN A 63 -8.88 -26.48 10.17
C ASN A 63 -7.68 -26.19 11.09
N ILE A 64 -7.95 -25.94 12.38
CA ILE A 64 -6.90 -25.68 13.37
C ILE A 64 -6.18 -26.98 13.72
N PRO A 65 -4.89 -27.16 13.35
CA PRO A 65 -4.15 -28.35 13.72
C PRO A 65 -4.10 -28.54 15.25
N VAL A 66 -4.21 -29.80 15.70
CA VAL A 66 -4.32 -30.11 17.14
C VAL A 66 -3.07 -29.74 17.95
N ASP A 67 -1.94 -29.62 17.28
CA ASP A 67 -0.63 -29.33 17.84
C ASP A 67 -0.16 -27.89 17.55
N SER A 68 -1.05 -27.00 17.09
CA SER A 68 -0.74 -25.57 16.95
C SER A 68 -0.48 -24.94 18.31
N ASP A 69 0.67 -24.28 18.45
CA ASP A 69 1.07 -23.54 19.66
C ASP A 69 0.88 -22.01 19.51
N LEU A 70 0.54 -21.56 18.30
CA LEU A 70 0.17 -20.17 17.99
C LEU A 70 -1.06 -20.15 17.09
N ILE A 71 -2.03 -19.26 17.40
CA ILE A 71 -3.14 -18.94 16.52
C ILE A 71 -3.10 -17.43 16.25
N VAL A 72 -3.08 -17.04 14.99
CA VAL A 72 -3.08 -15.64 14.56
C VAL A 72 -4.44 -15.30 13.97
N ILE A 73 -5.13 -14.31 14.57
CA ILE A 73 -6.48 -13.94 14.14
C ILE A 73 -6.45 -12.58 13.44
N GLY A 74 -7.00 -12.53 12.23
CA GLY A 74 -7.15 -11.31 11.45
C GLY A 74 -8.19 -10.35 12.05
N LYS A 75 -8.05 -9.06 11.76
CA LYS A 75 -9.04 -8.06 12.18
C LYS A 75 -10.15 -7.94 11.13
N ASN A 76 -11.29 -8.57 11.39
CA ASN A 76 -12.54 -8.42 10.65
C ASN A 76 -13.69 -8.53 11.66
N ALA A 77 -14.76 -7.77 11.45
CA ALA A 77 -15.92 -7.78 12.36
C ALA A 77 -16.57 -9.16 12.56
N ARG A 78 -16.38 -10.09 11.60
CA ARG A 78 -16.86 -11.47 11.69
C ARG A 78 -15.91 -12.44 12.38
N LEU A 79 -14.65 -12.05 12.62
CA LEU A 79 -13.64 -12.89 13.27
C LEU A 79 -13.67 -12.68 14.78
N VAL A 80 -14.82 -13.00 15.38
CA VAL A 80 -15.04 -12.99 16.83
C VAL A 80 -15.73 -14.29 17.24
N PRO A 81 -15.57 -14.78 18.48
CA PRO A 81 -16.11 -16.08 18.92
C PRO A 81 -17.64 -16.23 18.73
N GLN A 82 -18.38 -15.10 18.73
CA GLN A 82 -19.83 -15.10 18.62
C GLN A 82 -20.35 -15.40 17.19
N THR A 83 -19.51 -15.17 16.18
CA THR A 83 -19.90 -15.24 14.75
C THR A 83 -19.05 -16.18 13.92
N ASN A 84 -17.95 -16.69 14.48
CA ASN A 84 -17.02 -17.59 13.79
C ASN A 84 -16.64 -18.77 14.70
N GLU A 85 -17.01 -19.98 14.29
CA GLU A 85 -16.78 -21.20 15.06
C GLU A 85 -15.29 -21.56 15.21
N GLU A 86 -14.47 -21.24 14.21
CA GLU A 86 -13.05 -21.49 14.25
C GLU A 86 -12.34 -20.55 15.25
N VAL A 87 -12.77 -19.28 15.31
CA VAL A 87 -12.31 -18.34 16.33
C VAL A 87 -12.78 -18.77 17.72
N ALA A 88 -14.02 -19.27 17.88
CA ALA A 88 -14.51 -19.79 19.17
C ALA A 88 -13.69 -20.98 19.65
N GLU A 89 -13.35 -21.92 18.76
CA GLU A 89 -12.48 -23.06 19.05
C GLU A 89 -11.07 -22.60 19.45
N ALA A 90 -10.49 -21.61 18.76
CA ALA A 90 -9.20 -21.06 19.10
C ALA A 90 -9.16 -20.55 20.55
N PHE A 91 -10.16 -19.77 20.96
CA PHE A 91 -10.28 -19.28 22.33
C PHE A 91 -10.54 -20.41 23.36
N ALA A 92 -11.32 -21.42 23.02
CA ALA A 92 -11.55 -22.60 23.88
C ALA A 92 -10.24 -23.36 24.14
N ARG A 93 -9.45 -23.60 23.10
CA ARG A 93 -8.10 -24.23 23.24
C ARG A 93 -7.15 -23.38 24.07
N ALA A 94 -7.11 -22.07 23.86
CA ALA A 94 -6.29 -21.15 24.64
C ALA A 94 -6.68 -21.15 26.14
N GLN A 95 -7.93 -21.47 26.48
CA GLN A 95 -8.42 -21.65 27.85
C GLN A 95 -8.15 -23.05 28.44
N GLY A 96 -7.49 -23.94 27.69
CA GLY A 96 -7.10 -25.27 28.16
C GLY A 96 -8.04 -26.40 27.74
N GLN A 97 -8.90 -26.18 26.77
CA GLN A 97 -9.77 -27.21 26.17
C GLN A 97 -9.06 -27.86 24.98
N GLY A 98 -7.95 -28.58 25.21
CA GLY A 98 -7.19 -29.21 24.14
C GLY A 98 -5.87 -29.81 24.61
N ALA A 99 -5.18 -30.52 23.70
CA ALA A 99 -3.87 -31.15 23.98
C ALA A 99 -2.72 -30.14 24.09
N VAL A 100 -2.81 -29.03 23.34
CA VAL A 100 -1.87 -27.91 23.35
C VAL A 100 -2.66 -26.64 23.68
N ARG A 101 -2.06 -25.76 24.46
CA ARG A 101 -2.62 -24.44 24.80
C ARG A 101 -1.96 -23.36 23.94
N PRO A 102 -2.56 -22.98 22.80
CA PRO A 102 -1.95 -22.02 21.91
C PRO A 102 -2.01 -20.59 22.49
N ALA A 103 -1.02 -19.76 22.14
CA ALA A 103 -1.16 -18.31 22.25
C ALA A 103 -2.08 -17.79 21.14
N ILE A 104 -2.86 -16.74 21.44
CA ILE A 104 -3.63 -16.01 20.44
C ILE A 104 -2.98 -14.64 20.25
N LEU A 105 -2.55 -14.34 19.04
CA LEU A 105 -1.89 -13.08 18.69
C LEU A 105 -2.54 -12.47 17.44
N SER A 106 -2.42 -11.16 17.30
CA SER A 106 -2.58 -10.46 16.03
C SER A 106 -1.34 -10.60 15.15
N PHE A 107 -1.45 -10.32 13.85
CA PHE A 107 -0.27 -10.33 12.99
C PHE A 107 0.75 -9.24 13.38
N ALA A 108 0.28 -8.11 13.95
CA ALA A 108 1.16 -7.06 14.43
C ALA A 108 2.03 -7.51 15.63
N GLU A 109 1.45 -8.27 16.56
CA GLU A 109 2.20 -8.87 17.67
C GLU A 109 3.23 -9.90 17.15
N VAL A 110 2.86 -10.70 16.14
CA VAL A 110 3.79 -11.63 15.47
C VAL A 110 4.97 -10.89 14.84
N LEU A 111 4.70 -9.78 14.12
CA LEU A 111 5.76 -8.95 13.52
C LEU A 111 6.66 -8.31 14.59
N GLY A 112 6.09 -7.85 15.70
CA GLY A 112 6.83 -7.35 16.85
C GLY A 112 7.77 -8.41 17.44
N LEU A 113 7.30 -9.65 17.58
CA LEU A 113 8.13 -10.76 18.05
C LEU A 113 9.24 -11.13 17.06
N LEU A 114 8.94 -11.15 15.75
CA LEU A 114 9.93 -11.46 14.70
C LEU A 114 11.01 -10.40 14.58
N SER A 115 10.68 -9.14 14.85
CA SER A 115 11.61 -8.01 14.75
C SER A 115 12.44 -7.76 16.00
N LYS A 116 12.12 -8.42 17.13
CA LYS A 116 12.70 -8.14 18.44
C LYS A 116 14.22 -8.29 18.52
N ASP A 117 14.78 -9.31 17.82
CA ASP A 117 16.21 -9.58 17.81
C ASP A 117 16.93 -8.91 16.61
N ARG A 118 16.30 -7.94 15.99
CA ARG A 118 16.78 -7.17 14.83
C ARG A 118 16.76 -5.67 15.15
N THR A 119 17.08 -4.88 14.17
CA THR A 119 16.98 -3.39 14.23
C THR A 119 15.71 -2.96 13.48
N PRO A 120 14.55 -2.81 14.17
CA PRO A 120 13.31 -2.44 13.51
C PRO A 120 13.35 -0.99 13.00
N VAL A 121 13.05 -0.80 11.72
CA VAL A 121 12.82 0.51 11.11
C VAL A 121 11.34 0.60 10.76
N VAL A 122 10.60 1.46 11.46
CA VAL A 122 9.16 1.60 11.29
C VAL A 122 8.86 2.84 10.46
N MET A 123 8.06 2.68 9.41
CA MET A 123 7.53 3.78 8.60
C MET A 123 6.06 3.98 8.92
N ALA A 124 5.74 5.07 9.62
CA ALA A 124 4.39 5.39 10.07
C ALA A 124 3.95 6.75 9.52
N GLY A 125 2.65 7.01 9.47
CA GLY A 125 2.04 8.25 8.96
C GLY A 125 0.75 7.96 8.21
N SER A 126 0.09 8.98 7.68
CA SER A 126 -1.19 8.83 6.98
C SER A 126 -0.99 8.30 5.55
N PHE A 127 -0.02 8.84 4.82
CA PHE A 127 0.25 8.52 3.42
C PHE A 127 1.72 8.15 3.20
N GLY A 128 2.01 7.34 2.17
CA GLY A 128 3.39 7.04 1.77
C GLY A 128 4.05 5.86 2.48
N LYS A 129 3.51 5.34 3.59
CA LYS A 129 4.06 4.22 4.38
C LYS A 129 4.55 3.05 3.50
N THR A 130 3.65 2.43 2.77
CA THR A 130 3.93 1.26 1.92
C THR A 130 4.98 1.55 0.86
N THR A 131 4.90 2.73 0.23
CA THR A 131 5.87 3.15 -0.79
C THR A 131 7.25 3.34 -0.19
N SER A 132 7.34 3.96 0.98
CA SER A 132 8.62 4.19 1.68
C SER A 132 9.26 2.88 2.14
N VAL A 133 8.47 1.91 2.67
CA VAL A 133 8.99 0.57 3.00
C VAL A 133 9.49 -0.13 1.74
N SER A 134 8.74 -0.10 0.63
CA SER A 134 9.17 -0.70 -0.64
C SER A 134 10.44 -0.07 -1.20
N LEU A 135 10.53 1.27 -1.20
CA LEU A 135 11.70 2.03 -1.66
C LEU A 135 12.93 1.69 -0.81
N LEU A 136 12.79 1.67 0.51
CA LEU A 136 13.90 1.35 1.40
C LEU A 136 14.32 -0.12 1.25
N SER A 137 13.37 -1.05 1.17
CA SER A 137 13.67 -2.47 0.93
C SER A 137 14.42 -2.67 -0.38
N HIS A 138 13.95 -2.04 -1.47
CA HIS A 138 14.61 -2.07 -2.77
C HIS A 138 16.03 -1.50 -2.70
N CYS A 139 16.18 -0.32 -2.12
CA CYS A 139 17.47 0.36 -1.99
C CYS A 139 18.51 -0.50 -1.24
N LEU A 140 18.11 -1.09 -0.12
CA LEU A 140 19.00 -1.91 0.70
C LEU A 140 19.35 -3.25 0.02
N LEU A 141 18.39 -3.88 -0.68
CA LEU A 141 18.65 -5.08 -1.47
C LEU A 141 19.63 -4.83 -2.62
N GLU A 142 19.43 -3.72 -3.38
CA GLU A 142 20.36 -3.31 -4.44
C GLU A 142 21.78 -3.01 -3.92
N ALA A 143 21.88 -2.57 -2.67
CA ALA A 143 23.15 -2.36 -1.97
C ALA A 143 23.72 -3.65 -1.32
N GLY A 144 23.04 -4.80 -1.44
CA GLY A 144 23.49 -6.09 -0.88
C GLY A 144 23.37 -6.23 0.64
N LEU A 145 22.53 -5.39 1.29
CA LEU A 145 22.40 -5.38 2.75
C LEU A 145 21.36 -6.38 3.30
N ASP A 146 20.59 -7.01 2.44
CA ASP A 146 19.67 -8.11 2.72
C ASP A 146 18.77 -7.91 3.97
N PRO A 147 17.95 -6.83 4.06
CA PRO A 147 17.07 -6.59 5.19
C PRO A 147 15.91 -7.57 5.23
N SER A 148 15.36 -7.85 6.42
CA SER A 148 14.02 -8.44 6.54
C SER A 148 12.97 -7.33 6.35
N PHE A 149 11.82 -7.68 5.74
CA PHE A 149 10.73 -6.71 5.58
C PHE A 149 9.35 -7.36 5.42
N MET A 150 8.32 -6.57 5.74
CA MET A 150 6.94 -6.84 5.38
C MET A 150 6.31 -5.56 4.80
N ILE A 151 5.78 -5.69 3.59
CA ILE A 151 5.14 -4.62 2.82
C ILE A 151 3.63 -4.90 2.74
N GLY A 152 2.81 -3.93 3.07
CA GLY A 152 1.35 -4.06 3.12
C GLY A 152 0.65 -3.99 1.75
N ALA A 153 1.35 -4.25 0.65
CA ALA A 153 0.82 -4.26 -0.72
C ALA A 153 1.61 -5.24 -1.59
N ALA A 154 1.26 -5.34 -2.88
CA ALA A 154 2.00 -6.11 -3.87
C ALA A 154 3.03 -5.21 -4.59
N PRO A 155 4.31 -5.20 -4.19
CA PRO A 155 5.31 -4.38 -4.84
C PRO A 155 5.72 -4.99 -6.19
N LEU A 156 6.25 -4.15 -7.08
CA LEU A 156 6.92 -4.58 -8.31
C LEU A 156 8.43 -4.72 -8.08
N SER A 157 8.97 -3.91 -7.16
CA SER A 157 10.32 -4.06 -6.62
C SER A 157 10.34 -3.66 -5.13
N PRO A 158 10.81 -4.53 -4.24
CA PRO A 158 11.22 -5.92 -4.51
C PRO A 158 10.04 -6.79 -4.99
N PRO A 159 10.29 -7.96 -5.62
CA PRO A 159 9.22 -8.74 -6.25
C PRO A 159 8.28 -9.46 -5.27
N LYS A 160 8.60 -9.48 -3.98
CA LYS A 160 7.78 -10.05 -2.91
C LYS A 160 7.46 -9.02 -1.84
N ALA A 161 6.29 -9.17 -1.22
CA ALA A 161 5.84 -8.30 -0.13
C ALA A 161 6.47 -8.65 1.24
N TRP A 162 7.24 -9.72 1.32
CA TRP A 162 7.95 -10.17 2.52
C TRP A 162 9.31 -10.74 2.16
N HIS A 163 10.23 -10.68 3.11
CA HIS A 163 11.54 -11.29 2.99
C HIS A 163 12.17 -11.52 4.37
N VAL A 164 12.80 -12.67 4.56
CA VAL A 164 13.62 -12.96 5.72
C VAL A 164 15.07 -12.82 5.32
N GLY A 165 15.64 -11.64 5.53
CA GLY A 165 17.03 -11.35 5.21
C GLY A 165 18.01 -11.83 6.28
N GLN A 166 19.31 -11.80 5.91
CA GLN A 166 20.43 -12.09 6.83
C GLN A 166 20.97 -10.82 7.52
N GLY A 167 20.62 -9.64 7.00
CA GLY A 167 21.02 -8.35 7.59
C GLY A 167 20.26 -8.03 8.87
N ASP A 168 20.75 -7.07 9.64
CA ASP A 168 20.19 -6.70 10.95
C ASP A 168 18.88 -5.90 10.86
N LEU A 169 18.63 -5.22 9.75
CA LEU A 169 17.47 -4.36 9.61
C LEU A 169 16.18 -5.17 9.40
N PHE A 170 15.11 -4.72 10.06
CA PHE A 170 13.75 -5.22 9.84
C PHE A 170 12.83 -4.05 9.53
N LEU A 171 12.34 -3.98 8.29
CA LEU A 171 11.56 -2.87 7.78
C LEU A 171 10.07 -3.17 7.91
N LEU A 172 9.34 -2.29 8.59
CA LEU A 172 7.93 -2.50 8.93
C LEU A 172 7.08 -1.29 8.54
N GLU A 173 5.93 -1.58 7.97
CA GLU A 173 4.87 -0.59 7.77
C GLU A 173 4.12 -0.35 9.08
N GLY A 174 4.19 0.86 9.60
CA GLY A 174 3.52 1.28 10.84
C GLY A 174 2.08 1.71 10.58
N ASP A 175 1.15 0.78 10.74
CA ASP A 175 -0.29 1.04 10.60
C ASP A 175 -0.87 1.50 11.95
N GLU A 176 -1.56 2.66 11.92
CA GLU A 176 -2.22 3.27 13.08
C GLU A 176 -3.53 2.57 13.48
N TYR A 177 -4.08 1.73 12.62
CA TYR A 177 -5.32 1.01 12.91
C TYR A 177 -5.18 0.07 14.10
N PRO A 178 -6.28 -0.18 14.87
CA PRO A 178 -6.29 -1.15 15.96
C PRO A 178 -5.77 -2.54 15.56
N SER A 179 -5.05 -3.18 16.46
CA SER A 179 -4.31 -4.42 16.22
C SER A 179 -5.20 -5.63 15.99
N SER A 180 -6.26 -5.79 16.80
CA SER A 180 -7.20 -6.92 16.70
C SER A 180 -8.61 -6.52 17.14
N ASN A 181 -9.53 -7.47 17.18
CA ASN A 181 -10.87 -7.28 17.77
C ASN A 181 -10.85 -7.27 19.31
N THR A 182 -9.72 -7.60 19.93
CA THR A 182 -9.53 -7.66 21.37
C THR A 182 -8.42 -6.73 21.88
N ASP A 183 -7.76 -6.01 20.97
CA ASP A 183 -6.70 -5.05 21.27
C ASP A 183 -6.87 -3.82 20.39
N ASP A 184 -7.32 -2.72 21.01
CA ASP A 184 -7.57 -1.43 20.34
C ASP A 184 -6.31 -0.59 20.15
N ARG A 185 -5.15 -1.03 20.66
CA ARG A 185 -3.88 -0.36 20.41
C ARG A 185 -3.54 -0.39 18.93
N SER A 186 -2.94 0.69 18.43
CA SER A 186 -2.45 0.76 17.07
C SER A 186 -1.41 -0.33 16.81
N LYS A 187 -1.46 -0.96 15.62
CA LYS A 187 -0.57 -2.07 15.24
C LYS A 187 0.90 -1.75 15.45
N PHE A 188 1.34 -0.55 15.09
CA PHE A 188 2.74 -0.16 15.21
C PHE A 188 3.25 -0.09 16.65
N LEU A 189 2.38 -0.03 17.66
CA LEU A 189 2.80 -0.01 19.07
C LEU A 189 3.38 -1.36 19.55
N HIS A 190 3.27 -2.41 18.72
CA HIS A 190 3.89 -3.71 18.98
C HIS A 190 5.33 -3.82 18.47
N TYR A 191 5.86 -2.82 17.68
CA TYR A 191 7.09 -2.98 16.93
C TYR A 191 8.36 -2.51 17.64
N ALA A 192 8.26 -1.69 18.68
CA ALA A 192 9.39 -1.11 19.42
C ALA A 192 10.53 -0.61 18.49
N PRO A 193 10.37 0.49 17.76
CA PRO A 193 11.29 0.90 16.71
C PRO A 193 12.70 1.20 17.23
N ALA A 194 13.75 0.71 16.55
CA ALA A 194 15.09 1.24 16.67
C ALA A 194 15.20 2.58 15.92
N HIS A 195 14.54 2.70 14.78
CA HIS A 195 14.46 3.93 14.00
C HIS A 195 13.03 4.17 13.51
N LEU A 196 12.63 5.43 13.39
CA LEU A 196 11.30 5.83 12.97
C LEU A 196 11.37 6.82 11.80
N ILE A 197 10.61 6.54 10.74
CA ILE A 197 10.39 7.46 9.63
C ILE A 197 8.90 7.82 9.62
N LEU A 198 8.58 9.04 9.98
CA LEU A 198 7.23 9.57 9.90
C LEU A 198 7.00 10.17 8.51
N THR A 199 6.16 9.55 7.73
CA THR A 199 5.60 10.09 6.49
C THR A 199 4.56 11.15 6.80
N PRO A 200 3.99 11.90 5.83
CA PRO A 200 3.06 12.98 6.12
C PRO A 200 1.89 12.56 7.02
N LEU A 201 1.60 13.41 8.02
CA LEU A 201 0.48 13.22 8.93
C LEU A 201 -0.70 14.11 8.52
N ALA A 202 -1.86 13.50 8.30
CA ALA A 202 -3.14 14.15 8.04
C ALA A 202 -4.24 13.37 8.76
N HIS A 203 -5.31 14.04 9.18
CA HIS A 203 -6.38 13.37 9.93
C HIS A 203 -7.12 12.36 9.02
N ASP A 204 -6.91 11.09 9.28
CA ASP A 204 -7.55 9.99 8.59
C ASP A 204 -8.30 9.08 9.58
N HIS A 205 -9.11 8.16 9.05
CA HIS A 205 -9.83 7.15 9.85
C HIS A 205 -10.71 7.74 10.94
N VAL A 206 -11.52 8.77 10.60
CA VAL A 206 -12.40 9.50 11.53
C VAL A 206 -13.35 8.58 12.32
N ASN A 207 -13.70 7.42 11.76
CA ASN A 207 -14.50 6.38 12.43
C ASN A 207 -13.78 5.71 13.61
N VAL A 208 -12.44 5.72 13.61
CA VAL A 208 -11.59 5.18 14.70
C VAL A 208 -11.05 6.30 15.56
N PHE A 209 -10.65 7.40 14.93
CA PHE A 209 -10.05 8.58 15.54
C PHE A 209 -10.93 9.82 15.31
N PRO A 210 -11.97 10.05 16.12
CA PRO A 210 -12.94 11.11 15.86
C PRO A 210 -12.38 12.54 15.99
N THR A 211 -11.23 12.71 16.63
CA THR A 211 -10.57 14.01 16.81
C THR A 211 -9.10 13.95 16.38
N VAL A 212 -8.53 15.11 16.01
CA VAL A 212 -7.09 15.23 15.69
C VAL A 212 -6.22 14.74 16.85
N ASP A 213 -6.57 15.06 18.08
CA ASP A 213 -5.79 14.63 19.25
C ASP A 213 -5.84 13.11 19.44
N SER A 214 -7.01 12.49 19.23
CA SER A 214 -7.13 11.02 19.26
C SER A 214 -6.32 10.35 18.15
N TYR A 215 -6.19 11.01 16.98
CA TYR A 215 -5.37 10.53 15.88
C TYR A 215 -3.87 10.66 16.15
N LEU A 216 -3.41 11.77 16.75
CA LEU A 216 -2.00 11.99 17.02
C LEU A 216 -1.48 11.23 18.24
N ALA A 217 -2.35 10.87 19.19
CA ALA A 217 -1.95 10.21 20.43
C ALA A 217 -1.14 8.91 20.22
N PRO A 218 -1.54 7.95 19.36
CA PRO A 218 -0.75 6.76 19.12
C PRO A 218 0.61 7.06 18.45
N PHE A 219 0.73 8.10 17.63
CA PHE A 219 2.04 8.49 17.05
C PHE A 219 2.98 9.06 18.10
N HIS A 220 2.49 9.80 19.12
CA HIS A 220 3.30 10.19 20.27
C HIS A 220 3.77 8.98 21.06
N GLN A 221 2.90 7.99 21.29
CA GLN A 221 3.29 6.74 21.94
C GLN A 221 4.35 5.98 21.14
N LEU A 222 4.22 5.92 19.81
CA LEU A 222 5.23 5.31 18.94
C LEU A 222 6.57 6.04 19.02
N MET A 223 6.53 7.38 19.09
CA MET A 223 7.72 8.21 19.29
C MET A 223 8.43 7.88 20.60
N ASP A 224 7.67 7.73 21.69
CA ASP A 224 8.19 7.37 23.02
C ASP A 224 8.75 5.94 23.09
N LEU A 225 8.18 5.01 22.29
CA LEU A 225 8.67 3.63 22.18
C LEU A 225 9.93 3.51 21.32
N THR A 226 10.25 4.53 20.51
CA THR A 226 11.44 4.52 19.66
C THR A 226 12.70 4.64 20.50
N ALA A 227 13.71 3.78 20.22
CA ALA A 227 14.97 3.75 20.96
C ALA A 227 15.55 5.17 21.15
N PRO A 228 16.07 5.52 22.33
CA PRO A 228 16.57 6.88 22.65
C PRO A 228 17.64 7.38 21.66
N GLU A 229 18.53 6.52 21.22
CA GLU A 229 19.60 6.75 20.25
C GLU A 229 19.13 6.59 18.79
N GLY A 230 17.88 6.20 18.60
CA GLY A 230 17.30 5.94 17.29
C GLY A 230 17.18 7.20 16.45
N LEU A 231 17.49 7.09 15.15
CA LEU A 231 17.22 8.14 14.19
C LEU A 231 15.71 8.26 13.97
N VAL A 232 15.20 9.48 14.15
CA VAL A 232 13.81 9.83 13.82
C VAL A 232 13.81 10.83 12.68
N LEU A 233 13.09 10.49 11.62
CA LEU A 233 12.86 11.38 10.47
C LEU A 233 11.37 11.71 10.41
N ALA A 234 11.03 12.95 10.01
CA ALA A 234 9.64 13.36 9.83
C ALA A 234 9.44 14.23 8.59
N ALA A 235 8.43 13.87 7.80
CA ALA A 235 7.96 14.69 6.68
C ALA A 235 7.22 15.93 7.20
N LEU A 236 7.42 17.07 6.54
CA LEU A 236 6.78 18.33 6.92
C LEU A 236 5.52 18.67 6.12
N SER A 237 5.24 17.97 5.03
CA SER A 237 4.14 18.28 4.09
C SER A 237 2.74 17.95 4.60
N GLY A 238 2.60 17.10 5.62
CA GLY A 238 1.30 16.75 6.19
C GLY A 238 0.70 17.89 6.99
N GLU A 239 -0.60 18.11 6.87
CA GLU A 239 -1.32 19.19 7.59
C GLU A 239 -1.15 19.16 9.11
N LEU A 240 -0.91 17.96 9.68
CA LEU A 240 -0.71 17.76 11.11
C LEU A 240 0.76 17.58 11.50
N SER A 241 1.70 17.48 10.53
CA SER A 241 3.11 17.19 10.81
C SER A 241 3.74 18.25 11.73
N SER A 242 3.55 19.54 11.47
CA SER A 242 4.08 20.62 12.30
C SER A 242 3.48 20.58 13.72
N ARG A 243 2.16 20.44 13.83
CA ARG A 243 1.46 20.33 15.14
C ARG A 243 1.97 19.14 15.95
N PHE A 244 2.19 17.99 15.29
CA PHE A 244 2.75 16.81 15.97
C PHE A 244 4.14 17.08 16.52
N LEU A 245 5.01 17.73 15.73
CA LEU A 245 6.40 18.01 16.11
C LEU A 245 6.53 19.01 17.25
N GLU A 246 5.58 19.94 17.45
CA GLU A 246 5.58 20.87 18.58
C GLU A 246 5.60 20.15 19.94
N GLY A 247 5.04 18.93 20.03
CA GLY A 247 5.02 18.12 21.24
C GLY A 247 6.24 17.22 21.45
N VAL A 248 7.15 17.13 20.45
CA VAL A 248 8.27 16.17 20.46
C VAL A 248 9.51 16.78 21.12
N LYS A 249 10.07 16.08 22.12
CA LYS A 249 11.22 16.57 22.92
C LYS A 249 12.57 16.01 22.50
N ARG A 250 12.59 15.02 21.59
CA ARG A 250 13.81 14.39 21.08
C ARG A 250 14.23 15.02 19.74
N PRO A 251 15.49 14.88 19.33
CA PRO A 251 15.94 15.33 18.01
C PRO A 251 15.15 14.60 16.90
N VAL A 252 14.69 15.38 15.93
CA VAL A 252 14.01 14.90 14.72
C VAL A 252 14.66 15.55 13.52
N THR A 253 15.15 14.74 12.60
CA THR A 253 15.61 15.20 11.28
C THR A 253 14.41 15.35 10.35
N THR A 254 14.24 16.50 9.75
CA THR A 254 13.07 16.79 8.92
C THR A 254 13.36 16.61 7.44
N PHE A 255 12.33 16.22 6.67
CA PHE A 255 12.44 16.11 5.23
C PHE A 255 11.17 16.57 4.50
N GLY A 256 11.31 16.85 3.22
CA GLY A 256 10.19 17.22 2.35
C GLY A 256 10.66 17.55 0.94
N VAL A 257 9.72 18.00 0.10
CA VAL A 257 10.04 18.44 -1.27
C VAL A 257 10.74 19.80 -1.24
N ASP A 258 10.15 20.77 -0.56
CA ASP A 258 10.59 22.17 -0.54
C ASP A 258 10.94 22.68 0.86
N GLN A 259 10.86 21.85 1.87
CA GLN A 259 11.07 22.18 3.28
C GLN A 259 11.74 21.00 4.03
N GLY A 260 12.33 21.29 5.19
CA GLY A 260 13.07 20.31 5.98
C GLY A 260 14.59 20.40 5.79
N GLU A 261 15.32 19.61 6.56
CA GLU A 261 16.79 19.51 6.45
C GLU A 261 17.21 18.77 5.18
N TRP A 262 16.47 17.72 4.82
CA TRP A 262 16.61 16.99 3.56
C TRP A 262 15.50 17.41 2.60
N GLN A 263 15.86 17.79 1.37
CA GLN A 263 14.92 18.33 0.38
C GLN A 263 15.22 17.82 -1.02
N ALA A 264 14.19 17.90 -1.87
CA ALA A 264 14.35 17.80 -3.32
C ALA A 264 14.39 19.21 -3.92
N ARG A 265 15.38 19.48 -4.76
CA ARG A 265 15.52 20.75 -5.51
C ARG A 265 15.62 20.47 -7.00
N ASP A 266 15.48 21.49 -7.82
CA ASP A 266 15.62 21.43 -9.28
C ASP A 266 14.74 20.32 -9.91
N ILE A 267 13.51 20.17 -9.40
CA ILE A 267 12.60 19.11 -9.81
C ILE A 267 12.17 19.36 -11.26
N ARG A 268 12.37 18.34 -12.11
CA ARG A 268 11.86 18.28 -13.48
C ARG A 268 10.92 17.09 -13.58
N LEU A 269 9.66 17.35 -13.86
CA LEU A 269 8.61 16.33 -13.97
C LEU A 269 8.44 15.90 -15.42
N GLY A 270 8.17 14.61 -15.63
CA GLY A 270 7.95 14.01 -16.92
C GLY A 270 7.69 12.52 -16.75
N GLU A 271 7.72 11.78 -17.83
CA GLU A 271 7.65 10.31 -17.80
C GLU A 271 8.79 9.70 -16.96
N ARG A 272 9.96 10.27 -17.04
CA ARG A 272 11.04 10.16 -16.06
C ARG A 272 11.23 11.54 -15.44
N SER A 273 11.19 11.57 -14.13
CA SER A 273 11.42 12.79 -13.36
C SER A 273 12.83 12.81 -12.81
N SER A 274 13.40 14.01 -12.62
CA SER A 274 14.68 14.17 -11.92
C SER A 274 14.57 15.23 -10.83
N PHE A 275 15.40 15.10 -9.81
CA PHE A 275 15.59 16.11 -8.77
C PHE A 275 16.97 16.00 -8.15
N THR A 276 17.45 17.10 -7.56
CA THR A 276 18.66 17.11 -6.73
C THR A 276 18.28 16.87 -5.29
N LEU A 277 18.76 15.77 -4.68
CA LEU A 277 18.67 15.57 -3.24
C LEU A 277 19.65 16.52 -2.55
N THR A 278 19.17 17.30 -1.59
CA THR A 278 19.98 18.24 -0.82
C THR A 278 19.89 17.98 0.67
N HIS A 279 20.95 18.25 1.41
CA HIS A 279 21.00 18.24 2.87
C HIS A 279 21.47 19.59 3.40
N GLN A 280 20.64 20.26 4.21
CA GLN A 280 20.90 21.59 4.75
C GLN A 280 21.30 22.61 3.65
N GLY A 281 20.64 22.50 2.49
CA GLY A 281 20.86 23.35 1.32
C GLY A 281 22.02 22.94 0.43
N ALA A 282 22.89 22.04 0.86
CA ALA A 282 24.00 21.54 0.03
C ALA A 282 23.54 20.37 -0.87
N PRO A 283 23.89 20.35 -2.18
CA PRO A 283 23.58 19.26 -3.07
C PRO A 283 24.34 17.98 -2.68
N VAL A 284 23.65 16.85 -2.69
CA VAL A 284 24.19 15.52 -2.35
C VAL A 284 24.30 14.66 -3.59
N VAL A 285 23.20 14.49 -4.34
CA VAL A 285 23.18 13.68 -5.56
C VAL A 285 21.96 14.04 -6.42
N GLU A 286 22.10 13.91 -7.75
CA GLU A 286 20.99 13.96 -8.69
C GLU A 286 20.32 12.57 -8.78
N VAL A 287 19.01 12.56 -8.74
CA VAL A 287 18.17 11.35 -8.75
C VAL A 287 17.25 11.41 -9.95
N GLU A 288 17.21 10.35 -10.74
CA GLU A 288 16.18 10.11 -11.73
C GLU A 288 15.22 9.03 -11.25
N THR A 289 13.94 9.13 -11.62
CA THR A 289 12.92 8.14 -11.26
C THR A 289 11.80 8.04 -12.30
N GLY A 290 11.23 6.85 -12.45
CA GLY A 290 10.00 6.61 -13.22
C GLY A 290 8.72 6.73 -12.38
N GLN A 291 8.83 7.06 -11.10
CA GLN A 291 7.65 7.20 -10.23
C GLN A 291 6.99 8.56 -10.43
N LEU A 292 5.66 8.57 -10.55
CA LEU A 292 4.88 9.79 -10.74
C LEU A 292 4.47 10.41 -9.39
N GLY A 293 4.38 11.73 -9.35
CA GLY A 293 3.87 12.51 -8.23
C GLY A 293 4.93 13.00 -7.24
N LEU A 294 4.79 14.23 -6.78
CA LEU A 294 5.68 14.87 -5.81
C LEU A 294 5.75 14.09 -4.49
N HIS A 295 4.66 13.43 -4.10
CA HIS A 295 4.63 12.57 -2.91
C HIS A 295 5.63 11.38 -3.00
N ASN A 296 5.87 10.84 -4.20
CA ASN A 296 6.88 9.80 -4.37
C ASN A 296 8.30 10.36 -4.32
N ILE A 297 8.53 11.59 -4.81
CA ILE A 297 9.78 12.30 -4.61
C ILE A 297 10.03 12.52 -3.11
N GLU A 298 9.02 12.96 -2.36
CA GLU A 298 9.13 13.12 -0.90
C GLU A 298 9.47 11.81 -0.18
N ASN A 299 8.81 10.69 -0.54
CA ASN A 299 9.14 9.38 -0.01
C ASN A 299 10.62 9.01 -0.29
N MET A 300 11.12 9.30 -1.50
CA MET A 300 12.53 9.10 -1.85
C MET A 300 13.46 9.98 -1.02
N VAL A 301 13.12 11.26 -0.79
CA VAL A 301 13.89 12.15 0.10
C VAL A 301 13.99 11.55 1.50
N GLY A 302 12.88 11.05 2.08
CA GLY A 302 12.88 10.41 3.40
C GLY A 302 13.73 9.15 3.45
N VAL A 303 13.68 8.30 2.42
CA VAL A 303 14.54 7.10 2.30
C VAL A 303 16.01 7.52 2.15
N GLY A 304 16.33 8.49 1.30
CA GLY A 304 17.68 9.04 1.13
C GLY A 304 18.23 9.61 2.43
N ALA A 305 17.43 10.40 3.14
CA ALA A 305 17.77 10.94 4.45
C ALA A 305 18.15 9.82 5.44
N PHE A 306 17.39 8.72 5.47
CA PHE A 306 17.67 7.58 6.34
C PHE A 306 18.98 6.87 5.96
N VAL A 307 19.10 6.40 4.72
CA VAL A 307 20.24 5.54 4.32
C VAL A 307 21.57 6.30 4.31
N LEU A 308 21.55 7.60 3.95
CA LEU A 308 22.77 8.42 3.91
C LEU A 308 23.18 8.90 5.31
N THR A 309 22.25 9.31 6.17
CA THR A 309 22.57 9.68 7.56
C THR A 309 23.12 8.48 8.34
N ARG A 310 22.61 7.27 8.07
CA ARG A 310 23.11 6.04 8.69
C ARG A 310 24.36 5.48 8.01
N GLY A 311 24.82 6.07 6.91
CA GLY A 311 25.97 5.56 6.16
C GLY A 311 25.80 4.15 5.60
N LEU A 312 24.55 3.73 5.33
CA LEU A 312 24.21 2.38 4.87
C LEU A 312 24.52 2.19 3.38
N VAL A 313 24.34 3.24 2.60
CA VAL A 313 24.45 3.24 1.13
C VAL A 313 25.19 4.49 0.69
N SER A 314 25.95 4.42 -0.40
CA SER A 314 26.53 5.63 -1.01
C SER A 314 25.46 6.48 -1.72
N ALA A 315 25.69 7.77 -1.87
CA ALA A 315 24.78 8.65 -2.59
C ALA A 315 24.52 8.19 -4.04
N VAL A 316 25.54 7.66 -4.71
CA VAL A 316 25.44 7.13 -6.07
C VAL A 316 24.61 5.85 -6.12
N ASP A 317 24.81 4.93 -5.18
CA ASP A 317 24.04 3.69 -5.11
C ASP A 317 22.58 3.95 -4.74
N TYR A 318 22.33 4.91 -3.84
CA TYR A 318 20.98 5.39 -3.55
C TYR A 318 20.30 5.93 -4.82
N ALA A 319 20.94 6.83 -5.56
CA ALA A 319 20.35 7.39 -6.79
C ALA A 319 20.06 6.31 -7.84
N ARG A 320 20.98 5.34 -7.99
CA ARG A 320 20.77 4.18 -8.87
C ARG A 320 19.56 3.35 -8.45
N ALA A 321 19.41 3.06 -7.17
CA ALA A 321 18.27 2.31 -6.63
C ALA A 321 16.95 3.05 -6.83
N MET A 322 16.90 4.38 -6.65
CA MET A 322 15.67 5.16 -6.92
C MET A 322 15.32 5.13 -8.42
N GLY A 323 16.33 5.11 -9.28
CA GLY A 323 16.15 5.04 -10.74
C GLY A 323 15.64 3.70 -11.26
N SER A 324 15.96 2.60 -10.59
CA SER A 324 15.56 1.22 -10.92
C SER A 324 14.26 0.77 -10.23
N PHE A 325 13.73 1.55 -9.29
CA PHE A 325 12.51 1.20 -8.56
C PHE A 325 11.29 1.15 -9.48
N LEU A 326 10.62 0.02 -9.55
CA LEU A 326 9.49 -0.20 -10.46
C LEU A 326 8.13 0.23 -9.87
N GLY A 327 8.06 0.47 -8.56
CA GLY A 327 6.82 0.91 -7.90
C GLY A 327 6.04 -0.21 -7.24
N ILE A 328 4.76 0.05 -7.02
CA ILE A 328 3.79 -0.84 -6.38
C ILE A 328 2.59 -0.98 -7.30
N ARG A 329 2.09 -2.20 -7.46
CA ARG A 329 0.91 -2.48 -8.28
C ARG A 329 -0.27 -1.58 -7.90
N ARG A 330 -0.97 -1.06 -8.90
CA ARG A 330 -2.14 -0.18 -8.75
C ARG A 330 -1.87 1.17 -8.06
N ARG A 331 -0.59 1.60 -7.98
CA ARG A 331 -0.21 2.92 -7.43
C ARG A 331 0.52 3.74 -8.49
N LEU A 332 -0.15 4.01 -9.60
CA LEU A 332 0.40 4.61 -10.79
C LEU A 332 1.58 3.79 -11.32
N ASP A 333 1.40 2.46 -11.34
CA ASP A 333 2.36 1.57 -11.97
C ASP A 333 2.21 1.61 -13.49
N ARG A 334 3.33 1.75 -14.17
CA ARG A 334 3.39 1.78 -15.63
C ARG A 334 3.13 0.40 -16.20
N LYS A 335 2.19 0.29 -17.13
CA LYS A 335 1.76 -1.00 -17.70
C LYS A 335 2.57 -1.45 -18.91
N SER A 336 3.19 -0.54 -19.62
CA SER A 336 4.07 -0.89 -20.76
C SER A 336 5.18 0.13 -20.97
N LEU A 337 6.34 -0.39 -21.37
CA LEU A 337 7.50 0.37 -21.85
C LEU A 337 7.70 0.22 -23.37
N ARG A 338 6.79 -0.46 -24.07
CA ARG A 338 6.91 -0.81 -25.50
C ARG A 338 5.99 -0.01 -26.41
N THR A 339 5.31 1.00 -25.86
CA THR A 339 4.43 1.90 -26.62
C THR A 339 4.75 3.37 -26.33
N SER A 340 4.50 4.24 -27.34
CA SER A 340 4.60 5.70 -27.19
C SER A 340 3.49 6.30 -26.35
N VAL A 341 2.42 5.55 -26.05
CA VAL A 341 1.32 5.94 -25.16
C VAL A 341 1.67 5.58 -23.73
N PRO A 342 1.89 6.54 -22.81
CA PRO A 342 2.05 6.26 -21.39
C PRO A 342 0.75 5.68 -20.81
N ILE A 343 0.82 4.46 -20.26
CA ILE A 343 -0.32 3.76 -19.66
C ILE A 343 0.01 3.45 -18.20
N TYR A 344 -0.83 3.94 -17.30
CA TYR A 344 -0.66 3.74 -15.86
C TYR A 344 -1.91 3.13 -15.23
N GLU A 345 -1.72 2.25 -14.24
CA GLU A 345 -2.81 1.72 -13.42
C GLU A 345 -2.82 2.41 -12.06
N GLY A 346 -3.99 2.95 -11.68
CA GLY A 346 -4.23 3.55 -10.38
C GLY A 346 -5.32 2.81 -9.61
N PHE A 347 -5.18 2.73 -8.29
CA PHE A 347 -6.19 2.12 -7.43
C PHE A 347 -7.37 3.08 -7.22
N GLY A 348 -8.27 3.13 -8.20
CA GLY A 348 -9.45 4.00 -8.22
C GLY A 348 -10.55 3.63 -7.22
N SER A 349 -10.20 3.18 -5.98
CA SER A 349 -11.18 2.67 -5.01
C SER A 349 -11.98 3.74 -4.28
N SER A 350 -11.58 5.00 -4.35
CA SER A 350 -12.28 6.15 -3.76
C SER A 350 -12.09 7.40 -4.60
N TYR A 351 -12.94 8.39 -4.33
CA TYR A 351 -12.91 9.71 -4.97
C TYR A 351 -11.52 10.37 -4.88
N ASP A 352 -10.94 10.47 -3.67
CA ASP A 352 -9.65 11.14 -3.46
C ASP A 352 -8.50 10.43 -4.17
N LYS A 353 -8.53 9.09 -4.20
CA LYS A 353 -7.51 8.29 -4.90
C LYS A 353 -7.57 8.47 -6.41
N ALA A 354 -8.77 8.49 -6.99
CA ALA A 354 -8.95 8.75 -8.42
C ALA A 354 -8.46 10.15 -8.78
N ARG A 355 -8.88 11.17 -8.05
CA ARG A 355 -8.44 12.57 -8.26
C ARG A 355 -6.94 12.74 -8.14
N SER A 356 -6.34 12.17 -7.10
CA SER A 356 -4.87 12.25 -6.90
C SER A 356 -4.11 11.60 -8.05
N ALA A 357 -4.59 10.45 -8.54
CA ALA A 357 -3.98 9.76 -9.66
C ALA A 357 -4.09 10.55 -10.98
N ILE A 358 -5.26 11.13 -11.26
CA ILE A 358 -5.48 11.99 -12.43
C ILE A 358 -4.61 13.25 -12.35
N ALA A 359 -4.55 13.89 -11.18
CA ALA A 359 -3.72 15.08 -10.98
C ALA A 359 -2.23 14.79 -11.21
N ALA A 360 -1.74 13.64 -10.73
CA ALA A 360 -0.36 13.20 -10.98
C ALA A 360 -0.12 12.98 -12.49
N MET A 361 -1.03 12.32 -13.20
CA MET A 361 -0.92 12.14 -14.65
C MET A 361 -0.85 13.48 -15.41
N LYS A 362 -1.71 14.43 -15.07
CA LYS A 362 -1.70 15.77 -15.70
C LYS A 362 -0.41 16.53 -15.41
N LEU A 363 0.12 16.40 -14.20
CA LEU A 363 1.37 17.04 -13.79
C LEU A 363 2.59 16.51 -14.58
N HIS A 364 2.61 15.23 -14.88
CA HIS A 364 3.72 14.57 -15.57
C HIS A 364 3.58 14.59 -17.10
N PHE A 365 2.37 14.72 -17.62
CA PHE A 365 2.06 14.72 -19.05
C PHE A 365 1.25 15.97 -19.48
N PRO A 366 1.75 17.20 -19.20
CA PRO A 366 0.96 18.43 -19.37
C PRO A 366 0.55 18.72 -20.84
N GLY A 367 1.27 18.18 -21.81
CA GLY A 367 1.00 18.37 -23.23
C GLY A 367 0.12 17.28 -23.86
N ARG A 368 -0.23 16.24 -23.10
CA ARG A 368 -1.00 15.11 -23.63
C ARG A 368 -2.47 15.19 -23.22
N ARG A 369 -3.35 14.75 -24.11
CA ARG A 369 -4.74 14.45 -23.73
C ARG A 369 -4.73 13.28 -22.76
N LEU A 370 -5.52 13.36 -21.68
CA LEU A 370 -5.64 12.32 -20.69
C LEU A 370 -6.95 11.54 -20.87
N VAL A 371 -6.86 10.26 -21.11
CA VAL A 371 -7.99 9.32 -21.23
C VAL A 371 -8.02 8.44 -20.01
N ALA A 372 -9.13 8.44 -19.27
CA ALA A 372 -9.37 7.54 -18.14
C ALA A 372 -10.24 6.35 -18.57
N VAL A 373 -9.87 5.14 -18.14
CA VAL A 373 -10.73 3.96 -18.19
C VAL A 373 -11.09 3.62 -16.76
N PHE A 374 -12.33 3.72 -16.41
CA PHE A 374 -12.79 3.66 -15.02
C PHE A 374 -13.85 2.59 -14.79
N GLU A 375 -13.68 1.79 -13.72
CA GLU A 375 -14.68 0.85 -13.23
C GLU A 375 -15.18 1.30 -11.84
N PRO A 376 -16.47 1.60 -11.67
CA PRO A 376 -17.09 1.90 -10.38
C PRO A 376 -17.27 0.61 -9.55
N HIS A 377 -16.16 0.06 -9.05
CA HIS A 377 -16.15 -1.27 -8.42
C HIS A 377 -16.56 -1.24 -6.94
N THR A 378 -16.15 -0.21 -6.17
CA THR A 378 -16.43 -0.15 -4.73
C THR A 378 -17.86 0.31 -4.41
N PHE A 379 -18.31 0.00 -3.19
CA PHE A 379 -19.61 0.46 -2.67
C PHE A 379 -19.81 1.98 -2.81
N SER A 380 -18.80 2.76 -2.43
CA SER A 380 -18.90 4.23 -2.48
C SER A 380 -19.12 4.76 -3.89
N TRP A 381 -18.47 4.19 -4.91
CA TRP A 381 -18.67 4.59 -6.30
C TRP A 381 -20.03 4.19 -6.86
N ARG A 382 -20.66 3.15 -6.32
CA ARG A 382 -21.94 2.63 -6.77
C ARG A 382 -23.14 3.16 -5.99
N ASN A 383 -22.91 3.93 -4.92
CA ASN A 383 -23.97 4.46 -4.07
C ASN A 383 -24.53 5.77 -4.66
N ARG A 384 -25.85 5.85 -4.83
CA ARG A 384 -26.52 7.05 -5.33
C ARG A 384 -26.30 8.28 -4.44
N ALA A 385 -26.08 8.10 -3.14
CA ALA A 385 -25.76 9.20 -2.23
C ALA A 385 -24.44 9.91 -2.59
N THR A 386 -23.52 9.22 -3.25
CA THR A 386 -22.23 9.77 -3.70
C THR A 386 -22.16 10.09 -5.19
N LEU A 387 -23.29 10.06 -5.89
CA LEU A 387 -23.35 10.39 -7.33
C LEU A 387 -22.74 11.76 -7.65
N HIS A 388 -22.80 12.71 -6.71
CA HIS A 388 -22.19 14.04 -6.87
C HIS A 388 -20.65 14.00 -6.97
N TRP A 389 -19.99 12.94 -6.58
CA TRP A 389 -18.53 12.78 -6.75
C TRP A 389 -18.12 12.81 -8.23
N TYR A 390 -19.01 12.36 -9.11
CA TYR A 390 -18.74 12.35 -10.56
C TYR A 390 -18.72 13.75 -11.20
N ASP A 391 -19.13 14.80 -10.47
CA ASP A 391 -19.12 16.17 -10.95
C ASP A 391 -17.69 16.69 -11.20
N ASP A 392 -16.70 16.19 -10.45
CA ASP A 392 -15.33 16.65 -10.56
C ASP A 392 -14.27 15.54 -10.36
N ALA A 393 -14.67 14.29 -10.09
CA ALA A 393 -13.74 13.17 -9.92
C ALA A 393 -12.77 13.00 -11.10
N PHE A 394 -13.24 13.30 -12.30
CA PHE A 394 -12.48 13.19 -13.55
C PHE A 394 -12.04 14.54 -14.10
N ALA A 395 -12.06 15.60 -13.28
CA ALA A 395 -11.57 16.91 -13.70
C ALA A 395 -10.10 16.81 -14.14
N GLY A 396 -9.82 17.25 -15.36
CA GLY A 396 -8.51 17.11 -16.00
C GLY A 396 -8.38 15.94 -16.98
N CYS A 397 -9.33 15.02 -17.03
CA CYS A 397 -9.45 14.08 -18.14
C CYS A 397 -10.15 14.72 -19.33
N ASP A 398 -9.71 14.39 -20.54
CA ASP A 398 -10.35 14.81 -21.78
C ASP A 398 -11.46 13.82 -22.19
N GLU A 399 -11.32 12.57 -21.77
CA GLU A 399 -12.28 11.51 -22.03
C GLU A 399 -12.27 10.46 -20.91
N VAL A 400 -13.44 9.90 -20.61
CA VAL A 400 -13.62 8.84 -19.62
C VAL A 400 -14.40 7.68 -20.25
N LEU A 401 -13.79 6.50 -20.33
CA LEU A 401 -14.51 5.28 -20.62
C LEU A 401 -15.01 4.71 -19.29
N VAL A 402 -16.33 4.58 -19.16
CA VAL A 402 -16.97 4.09 -17.94
C VAL A 402 -17.34 2.63 -18.16
N TYR A 403 -16.64 1.72 -17.46
CA TYR A 403 -16.98 0.29 -17.48
C TYR A 403 -18.26 0.05 -16.66
N GLU A 404 -19.02 -1.00 -17.02
CA GLU A 404 -20.26 -1.33 -16.33
C GLU A 404 -20.02 -1.56 -14.83
N PRO A 405 -20.85 -0.95 -13.94
CA PRO A 405 -20.72 -1.16 -12.50
C PRO A 405 -20.87 -2.63 -12.10
N ALA A 406 -20.00 -3.11 -11.21
CA ALA A 406 -20.10 -4.49 -10.71
C ALA A 406 -21.42 -4.73 -9.97
N SER A 407 -22.08 -5.87 -10.21
CA SER A 407 -23.37 -6.25 -9.63
C SER A 407 -23.28 -6.71 -8.15
N GLN A 408 -22.09 -6.84 -7.57
CA GLN A 408 -21.90 -7.32 -6.20
C GLN A 408 -22.55 -6.39 -5.17
N GLY A 409 -23.36 -6.94 -4.25
CA GLY A 409 -24.02 -6.19 -3.19
C GLY A 409 -25.19 -5.31 -3.65
N ALA A 410 -25.78 -5.59 -4.80
CA ALA A 410 -26.89 -4.81 -5.38
C ALA A 410 -28.12 -4.61 -4.48
N GLY A 411 -28.32 -5.47 -3.48
CA GLY A 411 -29.45 -5.37 -2.54
C GLY A 411 -29.18 -4.55 -1.28
N THR A 412 -28.00 -3.95 -1.11
CA THR A 412 -27.62 -3.30 0.16
C THR A 412 -27.84 -1.78 0.17
N HIS A 413 -27.99 -1.14 -0.99
CA HIS A 413 -28.14 0.32 -1.14
C HIS A 413 -28.75 0.68 -2.50
N ASP A 414 -29.21 1.92 -2.66
CA ASP A 414 -29.66 2.47 -3.94
C ASP A 414 -28.43 2.68 -4.85
N GLN A 415 -28.34 1.88 -5.90
CA GLN A 415 -27.21 1.86 -6.80
C GLN A 415 -27.38 2.86 -7.94
N VAL A 416 -26.25 3.42 -8.39
CA VAL A 416 -26.19 4.20 -9.64
C VAL A 416 -26.09 3.25 -10.83
N THR A 417 -26.70 3.63 -11.94
CA THR A 417 -26.53 2.94 -13.23
C THR A 417 -25.32 3.50 -13.98
N GLN A 418 -24.85 2.77 -14.97
CA GLN A 418 -23.79 3.27 -15.87
C GLN A 418 -24.22 4.57 -16.54
N ASP A 419 -25.49 4.68 -16.99
CA ASP A 419 -26.03 5.89 -17.62
C ASP A 419 -26.02 7.08 -16.66
N ASP A 420 -26.43 6.90 -15.39
CA ASP A 420 -26.36 7.96 -14.36
C ASP A 420 -24.92 8.52 -14.25
N ILE A 421 -23.91 7.65 -14.27
CA ILE A 421 -22.49 8.03 -14.17
C ILE A 421 -22.04 8.77 -15.43
N VAL A 422 -22.32 8.21 -16.61
CA VAL A 422 -21.95 8.79 -17.91
C VAL A 422 -22.55 10.17 -18.09
N ASP A 423 -23.85 10.32 -17.79
CA ASP A 423 -24.55 11.60 -17.93
C ASP A 423 -24.01 12.64 -16.95
N ARG A 424 -23.63 12.22 -15.73
CA ARG A 424 -23.05 13.12 -14.74
C ARG A 424 -21.68 13.64 -15.17
N ILE A 425 -20.81 12.76 -15.68
CA ILE A 425 -19.49 13.14 -16.20
C ILE A 425 -19.62 14.06 -17.42
N ARG A 426 -20.58 13.80 -18.32
CA ARG A 426 -20.85 14.67 -19.47
C ARG A 426 -21.35 16.05 -19.05
N ALA A 427 -22.23 16.10 -18.05
CA ALA A 427 -22.73 17.35 -17.50
C ALA A 427 -21.59 18.18 -16.84
N ALA A 428 -20.56 17.54 -16.34
CA ALA A 428 -19.36 18.17 -15.79
C ALA A 428 -18.36 18.63 -16.87
N GLY A 429 -18.64 18.37 -18.16
CA GLY A 429 -17.88 18.89 -19.30
C GLY A 429 -16.84 17.93 -19.89
N GLN A 430 -16.69 16.70 -19.37
CA GLN A 430 -15.83 15.68 -19.96
C GLN A 430 -16.59 14.83 -20.98
N ARG A 431 -15.88 14.29 -21.99
CA ARG A 431 -16.45 13.23 -22.83
C ARG A 431 -16.53 11.94 -22.02
N ALA A 432 -17.66 11.26 -22.06
CA ALA A 432 -17.83 9.97 -21.39
C ALA A 432 -18.48 8.95 -22.33
N THR A 433 -17.93 7.74 -22.36
CA THR A 433 -18.35 6.63 -23.23
C THR A 433 -18.62 5.41 -22.34
N PRO A 434 -19.86 4.86 -22.37
CA PRO A 434 -20.15 3.62 -21.66
C PRO A 434 -19.49 2.43 -22.37
N VAL A 435 -19.01 1.45 -21.60
CA VAL A 435 -18.40 0.21 -22.09
C VAL A 435 -18.83 -0.95 -21.21
N THR A 436 -19.26 -2.06 -21.81
CA THR A 436 -19.76 -3.24 -21.09
C THR A 436 -18.84 -4.46 -21.22
N THR A 437 -18.02 -4.49 -22.28
CA THR A 437 -17.10 -5.60 -22.53
C THR A 437 -15.67 -5.11 -22.77
N CYS A 438 -14.69 -6.01 -22.55
CA CYS A 438 -13.30 -5.73 -22.90
C CYS A 438 -13.13 -5.35 -24.38
N ALA A 439 -13.81 -6.07 -25.28
CA ALA A 439 -13.73 -5.82 -26.72
C ALA A 439 -14.25 -4.43 -27.11
N GLU A 440 -15.36 -4.00 -26.53
CA GLU A 440 -15.90 -2.64 -26.73
C GLU A 440 -14.93 -1.56 -26.21
N GLY A 441 -14.34 -1.77 -25.01
CA GLY A 441 -13.37 -0.84 -24.45
C GLY A 441 -12.12 -0.71 -25.30
N VAL A 442 -11.56 -1.82 -25.78
CA VAL A 442 -10.42 -1.82 -26.71
C VAL A 442 -10.78 -1.11 -28.02
N ALA A 443 -11.93 -1.43 -28.62
CA ALA A 443 -12.36 -0.81 -29.87
C ALA A 443 -12.59 0.71 -29.74
N ALA A 444 -13.18 1.16 -28.62
CA ALA A 444 -13.37 2.58 -28.34
C ALA A 444 -12.03 3.31 -28.24
N LEU A 445 -11.06 2.74 -27.49
CA LEU A 445 -9.72 3.32 -27.37
C LEU A 445 -8.95 3.27 -28.71
N GLU A 446 -9.02 2.17 -29.45
CA GLU A 446 -8.33 2.03 -30.75
C GLU A 446 -8.83 3.05 -31.78
N SER A 447 -10.12 3.44 -31.71
CA SER A 447 -10.69 4.49 -32.56
C SER A 447 -10.48 5.90 -32.05
N GLY A 448 -10.35 6.11 -30.73
CA GLY A 448 -10.27 7.42 -30.08
C GLY A 448 -8.88 7.94 -29.78
N LEU A 449 -7.86 7.04 -29.74
CA LEU A 449 -6.48 7.39 -29.51
C LEU A 449 -5.72 7.61 -30.82
N HIS A 450 -4.73 8.49 -30.79
CA HIS A 450 -3.85 8.84 -31.94
C HIS A 450 -2.36 8.55 -31.67
N GLY A 451 -2.02 8.15 -30.42
CA GLY A 451 -0.65 7.80 -30.01
C GLY A 451 0.08 8.90 -29.23
N ASP A 452 -0.54 10.07 -29.08
CA ASP A 452 -0.02 11.21 -28.32
C ASP A 452 -0.78 11.49 -27.01
N GLU A 453 -1.71 10.61 -26.62
CA GLU A 453 -2.41 10.66 -25.34
C GLU A 453 -1.60 10.00 -24.22
N ALA A 454 -2.08 10.20 -23.00
CA ALA A 454 -1.76 9.40 -21.82
C ALA A 454 -3.04 8.68 -21.35
N VAL A 455 -2.92 7.42 -20.90
CA VAL A 455 -4.04 6.60 -20.45
C VAL A 455 -3.87 6.25 -18.98
N ILE A 456 -4.95 6.41 -18.21
CA ILE A 456 -5.01 5.94 -16.83
C ILE A 456 -6.13 4.91 -16.65
N LEU A 457 -5.79 3.74 -16.09
CA LEU A 457 -6.71 2.66 -15.78
C LEU A 457 -7.06 2.74 -14.30
N LEU A 458 -8.30 3.00 -13.94
CA LEU A 458 -8.75 3.26 -12.57
C LEU A 458 -9.77 2.21 -12.14
N SER A 459 -9.34 1.25 -11.33
CA SER A 459 -10.21 0.26 -10.72
C SER A 459 -9.63 -0.32 -9.44
N SER A 460 -10.48 -0.86 -8.57
CA SER A 460 -10.10 -1.78 -7.49
C SER A 460 -10.43 -3.24 -7.84
N GLY A 461 -11.08 -3.46 -8.97
CA GLY A 461 -11.44 -4.77 -9.56
C GLY A 461 -10.60 -5.13 -10.78
N PRO A 462 -11.09 -6.06 -11.60
CA PRO A 462 -10.39 -6.55 -12.79
C PRO A 462 -10.57 -5.65 -14.03
N LEU A 463 -11.41 -4.62 -13.97
CA LEU A 463 -11.72 -3.71 -15.10
C LEU A 463 -12.11 -4.47 -16.38
N GLY A 464 -12.79 -5.60 -16.21
CA GLY A 464 -13.23 -6.45 -17.35
C GLY A 464 -12.10 -7.00 -18.23
N GLY A 465 -10.85 -7.05 -17.75
CA GLY A 465 -9.67 -7.48 -18.52
C GLY A 465 -8.98 -6.35 -19.31
N LEU A 466 -9.45 -5.11 -19.19
CA LEU A 466 -8.83 -3.96 -19.89
C LEU A 466 -7.45 -3.59 -19.33
N ILE A 467 -7.11 -4.03 -18.10
CA ILE A 467 -5.79 -3.79 -17.49
C ILE A 467 -4.67 -4.42 -18.34
N GLU A 468 -4.93 -5.58 -18.92
CA GLU A 468 -4.01 -6.33 -19.79
C GLU A 468 -4.21 -5.95 -21.28
N ALA A 469 -5.45 -5.87 -21.72
CA ALA A 469 -5.78 -5.68 -23.14
C ALA A 469 -5.40 -4.30 -23.68
N VAL A 470 -5.51 -3.24 -22.87
CA VAL A 470 -5.17 -1.86 -23.30
C VAL A 470 -3.67 -1.70 -23.59
N PRO A 471 -2.75 -2.12 -22.70
CA PRO A 471 -1.33 -2.10 -23.02
C PRO A 471 -0.99 -2.90 -24.30
N GLU A 472 -1.52 -4.12 -24.45
CA GLU A 472 -1.28 -4.95 -25.63
C GLU A 472 -1.78 -4.28 -26.92
N MET A 473 -2.92 -3.66 -26.90
CA MET A 473 -3.47 -2.90 -28.03
C MET A 473 -2.56 -1.72 -28.38
N CYS A 474 -2.14 -0.93 -27.39
CA CYS A 474 -1.27 0.22 -27.61
C CYS A 474 0.12 -0.18 -28.14
N GLU A 475 0.71 -1.26 -27.61
CA GLU A 475 1.99 -1.82 -28.10
C GLU A 475 1.91 -2.24 -29.58
N ARG A 476 0.79 -2.81 -29.98
CA ARG A 476 0.55 -3.20 -31.37
C ARG A 476 0.34 -2.00 -32.28
N ARG A 477 -0.36 -0.96 -31.81
CA ARG A 477 -0.81 0.16 -32.63
C ARG A 477 0.19 1.30 -32.70
N TRP A 478 0.87 1.57 -31.58
CA TRP A 478 1.85 2.67 -31.41
C TRP A 478 3.12 2.13 -30.72
N PRO A 479 3.88 1.23 -31.37
CA PRO A 479 5.12 0.72 -30.79
C PRO A 479 6.17 1.83 -30.66
N LEU A 480 7.09 1.69 -29.67
CA LEU A 480 8.29 2.51 -29.54
C LEU A 480 9.36 2.07 -30.51
#